data_10a7e10f8009d9e86c749873361ecafa
#
_entry.id   10a7e10f8009d9e86c749873361ecafa
#
_cell.length_a   1.000
_cell.length_b   1.000
_cell.length_c   1.000
_cell.angle_alpha   90.00
_cell.angle_beta   90.00
_cell.angle_gamma   90.00
#
_symmetry.space_group_name_H-M   'P 1'
#
loop_
_entity.id
_entity.type
_entity.pdbx_description
1 polymer ?
#
loop_
_entity_poly.entity_id
_entity_poly.type
_entity_poly.pdbx_seq_one_letter_code
_entity_poly.pdbx_strand_id
1 'polypeptide(L)'
;EFWIRTNNGDCSHIRPITPLTNDRTVLDAALANLTANGATAGHLGVQWGWHAISPEWASRWPSGSQPAAYTDNGTIKAIVLLTDGNFTEFHVRENGTDPGCNGAYDCAQSRYEARQHCDAIKARTNAFNDEAVMIFTIGFGLEPEWTYDGQKARETMKYCASYDWTDPETDLTKKKKHFYFPVTKQDLETTFHAIGDAVGEAVRKPRFTH
;
A
#
# COMPACT_ATOMS: atom_id res chain seq x y z
N GLU A 1 -11.24 5.42 17.36
CA GLU A 1 -11.71 5.52 15.96
C GLU A 1 -10.98 6.67 15.29
N PHE A 2 -10.33 6.39 14.17
CA PHE A 2 -9.65 7.42 13.38
C PHE A 2 -10.52 7.75 12.17
N TRP A 3 -10.91 9.02 12.06
CA TRP A 3 -11.77 9.52 11.00
C TRP A 3 -10.95 10.39 10.05
N ILE A 4 -11.07 10.14 8.76
CA ILE A 4 -10.56 11.05 7.73
C ILE A 4 -11.71 12.01 7.40
N ARG A 5 -11.51 13.30 7.69
CA ARG A 5 -12.51 14.33 7.38
C ARG A 5 -12.59 14.56 5.88
N THR A 6 -13.79 14.51 5.33
CA THR A 6 -14.09 15.06 4.01
C THR A 6 -14.42 16.57 4.14
N ASN A 7 -14.24 17.32 3.07
CA ASN A 7 -14.50 18.77 3.05
C ASN A 7 -15.91 19.19 3.48
N ASN A 8 -16.87 18.26 3.49
CA ASN A 8 -18.28 18.52 3.86
C ASN A 8 -18.64 18.03 5.27
N GLY A 9 -17.70 17.55 6.07
CA GLY A 9 -17.98 17.02 7.40
C GLY A 9 -18.79 15.71 7.43
N ASP A 10 -19.16 15.17 6.27
CA ASP A 10 -19.88 13.91 6.14
C ASP A 10 -18.89 12.74 6.06
N CYS A 11 -18.81 11.98 7.15
CA CYS A 11 -18.00 10.77 7.24
C CYS A 11 -18.81 9.49 6.95
N SER A 12 -20.03 9.59 6.45
CA SER A 12 -20.92 8.44 6.21
C SER A 12 -20.37 7.44 5.20
N HIS A 13 -19.49 7.89 4.30
CA HIS A 13 -18.87 7.08 3.26
C HIS A 13 -17.50 6.51 3.67
N ILE A 14 -16.95 6.95 4.80
CA ILE A 14 -15.66 6.48 5.27
C ILE A 14 -15.86 5.21 6.09
N ARG A 15 -15.11 4.18 5.77
CA ARG A 15 -15.08 2.95 6.55
C ARG A 15 -13.91 2.99 7.52
N PRO A 16 -14.09 2.52 8.77
CA PRO A 16 -12.99 2.40 9.71
C PRO A 16 -11.94 1.43 9.18
N ILE A 17 -10.69 1.68 9.54
CA ILE A 17 -9.60 0.75 9.23
C ILE A 17 -9.82 -0.52 10.05
N THR A 18 -9.79 -1.66 9.39
CA THR A 18 -9.85 -2.96 10.04
C THR A 18 -8.48 -3.27 10.66
N PRO A 19 -8.38 -3.44 11.99
CA PRO A 19 -7.13 -3.86 12.62
C PRO A 19 -6.67 -5.22 12.12
N LEU A 20 -5.39 -5.55 12.30
CA LEU A 20 -4.86 -6.87 11.97
C LEU A 20 -5.69 -7.97 12.64
N THR A 21 -6.16 -8.91 11.85
CA THR A 21 -6.95 -10.05 12.32
C THR A 21 -6.76 -11.25 11.39
N ASN A 22 -6.86 -12.45 11.94
CA ASN A 22 -6.96 -13.69 11.18
C ASN A 22 -8.40 -14.22 11.12
N ASP A 23 -9.35 -13.49 11.66
CA ASP A 23 -10.78 -13.82 11.56
C ASP A 23 -11.31 -13.48 10.17
N ARG A 24 -11.52 -14.53 9.38
CA ARG A 24 -12.01 -14.41 8.01
C ARG A 24 -13.40 -13.74 7.96
N THR A 25 -14.25 -13.96 8.95
CA THR A 25 -15.59 -13.37 8.98
C THR A 25 -15.50 -11.84 9.09
N VAL A 26 -14.58 -11.34 9.89
CA VAL A 26 -14.31 -9.89 10.01
C VAL A 26 -13.77 -9.33 8.70
N LEU A 27 -12.81 -10.03 8.07
CA LEU A 27 -12.24 -9.60 6.79
C LEU A 27 -13.27 -9.59 5.67
N ASP A 28 -14.06 -10.65 5.52
CA ASP A 28 -15.10 -10.75 4.50
C ASP A 28 -16.18 -9.67 4.70
N ALA A 29 -16.56 -9.39 5.94
CA ALA A 29 -17.49 -8.30 6.25
C ALA A 29 -16.90 -6.91 5.93
N ALA A 30 -15.61 -6.69 6.23
CA ALA A 30 -14.94 -5.44 5.89
C ALA A 30 -14.91 -5.21 4.37
N LEU A 31 -14.57 -6.25 3.59
CA LEU A 31 -14.55 -6.19 2.13
C LEU A 31 -15.96 -5.96 1.55
N ALA A 32 -16.97 -6.67 2.05
CA ALA A 32 -18.36 -6.53 1.58
C ALA A 32 -18.95 -5.13 1.83
N ASN A 33 -18.43 -4.42 2.83
CA ASN A 33 -18.86 -3.06 3.17
C ASN A 33 -18.10 -1.96 2.40
N LEU A 34 -17.14 -2.30 1.54
CA LEU A 34 -16.48 -1.30 0.69
C LEU A 34 -17.47 -0.75 -0.34
N THR A 35 -17.53 0.56 -0.46
CA THR A 35 -18.35 1.26 -1.44
C THR A 35 -17.48 2.18 -2.27
N ALA A 36 -17.64 2.13 -3.59
CA ALA A 36 -16.93 3.03 -4.49
C ALA A 36 -17.56 4.44 -4.40
N ASN A 37 -16.87 5.36 -3.75
CA ASN A 37 -17.30 6.76 -3.65
C ASN A 37 -16.11 7.66 -3.28
N GLY A 38 -16.14 8.92 -3.75
CA GLY A 38 -15.15 9.94 -3.43
C GLY A 38 -13.94 9.95 -4.37
N ALA A 39 -12.87 10.58 -3.90
CA ALA A 39 -11.60 10.73 -4.61
C ALA A 39 -10.51 9.84 -3.97
N THR A 40 -9.37 9.71 -4.65
CA THR A 40 -8.29 8.79 -4.24
C THR A 40 -7.16 9.54 -3.54
N ALA A 41 -7.09 9.41 -2.21
CA ALA A 41 -5.98 9.89 -1.39
C ALA A 41 -4.94 8.77 -1.19
N GLY A 42 -4.22 8.41 -2.25
CA GLY A 42 -3.31 7.26 -2.24
C GLY A 42 -2.20 7.34 -1.18
N HIS A 43 -1.71 8.55 -0.86
CA HIS A 43 -0.75 8.77 0.22
C HIS A 43 -1.28 8.31 1.58
N LEU A 44 -2.57 8.56 1.86
CA LEU A 44 -3.21 8.09 3.09
C LEU A 44 -3.35 6.56 3.11
N GLY A 45 -3.66 5.95 1.97
CA GLY A 45 -3.71 4.50 1.85
C GLY A 45 -2.37 3.85 2.21
N VAL A 46 -1.27 4.36 1.67
CA VAL A 46 0.09 3.91 2.00
C VAL A 46 0.41 4.14 3.47
N GLN A 47 0.14 5.33 3.98
CA GLN A 47 0.42 5.71 5.37
C GLN A 47 -0.32 4.79 6.36
N TRP A 48 -1.61 4.58 6.17
CA TRP A 48 -2.41 3.76 7.08
C TRP A 48 -2.11 2.28 6.94
N GLY A 49 -1.80 1.79 5.73
CA GLY A 49 -1.28 0.45 5.54
C GLY A 49 0.00 0.22 6.35
N TRP A 50 0.90 1.21 6.35
CA TRP A 50 2.10 1.16 7.18
C TRP A 50 1.78 1.20 8.68
N HIS A 51 0.93 2.11 9.14
CA HIS A 51 0.54 2.20 10.55
C HIS A 51 -0.09 0.90 11.07
N ALA A 52 -0.82 0.19 10.23
CA ALA A 52 -1.43 -1.09 10.60
C ALA A 52 -0.41 -2.19 10.91
N ILE A 53 0.78 -2.16 10.27
CA ILE A 53 1.81 -3.19 10.42
C ILE A 53 3.07 -2.71 11.14
N SER A 54 3.15 -1.41 11.50
CA SER A 54 4.30 -0.82 12.18
C SER A 54 4.28 -1.09 13.69
N PRO A 55 5.35 -1.67 14.27
CA PRO A 55 5.44 -1.84 15.72
C PRO A 55 5.43 -0.52 16.49
N GLU A 56 5.79 0.58 15.86
CA GLU A 56 5.76 1.94 16.43
C GLU A 56 4.32 2.39 16.76
N TRP A 57 3.32 1.77 16.09
CA TRP A 57 1.90 2.03 16.28
C TRP A 57 1.18 0.95 17.10
N ALA A 58 1.90 -0.07 17.58
CA ALA A 58 1.30 -1.22 18.29
C ALA A 58 0.37 -0.81 19.44
N SER A 59 0.74 0.22 20.21
CA SER A 59 -0.05 0.71 21.34
C SER A 59 -1.38 1.39 20.95
N ARG A 60 -1.58 1.68 19.66
CA ARG A 60 -2.80 2.29 19.13
C ARG A 60 -3.83 1.26 18.66
N TRP A 61 -3.40 0.02 18.48
CA TRP A 61 -4.25 -1.06 18.02
C TRP A 61 -4.83 -1.86 19.18
N PRO A 62 -6.01 -2.46 19.02
CA PRO A 62 -6.60 -3.33 20.02
C PRO A 62 -5.67 -4.50 20.39
N SER A 63 -5.86 -5.04 21.60
CA SER A 63 -5.19 -6.27 22.01
C SER A 63 -5.46 -7.40 21.01
N GLY A 64 -4.42 -8.12 20.60
CA GLY A 64 -4.51 -9.17 19.58
C GLY A 64 -4.36 -8.68 18.12
N SER A 65 -4.33 -7.36 17.91
CA SER A 65 -4.10 -6.75 16.59
C SER A 65 -2.78 -5.97 16.52
N GLN A 66 -1.92 -6.10 17.54
CA GLN A 66 -0.65 -5.39 17.55
C GLN A 66 0.31 -6.03 16.56
N PRO A 67 0.95 -5.21 15.69
CA PRO A 67 1.97 -5.70 14.78
C PRO A 67 3.24 -6.13 15.53
N ALA A 68 3.86 -7.22 15.09
CA ALA A 68 5.12 -7.71 15.60
C ALA A 68 6.27 -6.71 15.32
N ALA A 69 7.41 -6.87 16.01
CA ALA A 69 8.61 -6.08 15.71
C ALA A 69 9.12 -6.33 14.29
N TYR A 70 9.84 -5.36 13.72
CA TYR A 70 10.51 -5.56 12.42
C TYR A 70 11.60 -6.64 12.48
N THR A 71 12.18 -6.83 13.65
CA THR A 71 13.22 -7.84 13.92
C THR A 71 12.68 -9.21 14.31
N ASP A 72 11.36 -9.40 14.32
CA ASP A 72 10.76 -10.70 14.58
C ASP A 72 10.97 -11.64 13.38
N ASN A 73 11.78 -12.67 13.58
CA ASN A 73 12.14 -13.63 12.54
C ASN A 73 11.00 -14.59 12.15
N GLY A 74 9.95 -14.66 12.96
CA GLY A 74 8.76 -15.48 12.72
C GLY A 74 7.71 -14.77 11.85
N THR A 75 7.89 -13.48 11.57
CA THR A 75 6.88 -12.65 10.89
C THR A 75 7.42 -12.05 9.60
N ILE A 76 6.66 -12.16 8.53
CA ILE A 76 6.84 -11.39 7.29
C ILE A 76 5.78 -10.29 7.25
N LYS A 77 6.22 -9.07 6.96
CA LYS A 77 5.32 -7.93 6.79
C LYS A 77 5.19 -7.61 5.30
N ALA A 78 3.94 -7.49 4.85
CA ALA A 78 3.65 -7.12 3.47
C ALA A 78 2.52 -6.08 3.43
N ILE A 79 2.64 -5.12 2.51
CA ILE A 79 1.59 -4.18 2.14
C ILE A 79 1.21 -4.49 0.70
N VAL A 80 -0.08 -4.65 0.44
CA VAL A 80 -0.64 -4.72 -0.91
C VAL A 80 -1.41 -3.43 -1.16
N LEU A 81 -0.87 -2.56 -2.00
CA LEU A 81 -1.51 -1.32 -2.41
C LEU A 81 -2.25 -1.56 -3.73
N LEU A 82 -3.58 -1.55 -3.66
CA LEU A 82 -4.46 -1.69 -4.83
C LEU A 82 -5.14 -0.36 -5.12
N THR A 83 -5.08 0.09 -6.37
CA THR A 83 -5.84 1.26 -6.86
C THR A 83 -6.30 1.02 -8.30
N ASP A 84 -7.45 1.59 -8.63
CA ASP A 84 -8.04 1.62 -9.98
C ASP A 84 -7.87 2.99 -10.68
N GLY A 85 -7.18 3.92 -10.05
CA GLY A 85 -7.08 5.27 -10.56
C GLY A 85 -5.87 6.07 -10.10
N ASN A 86 -5.93 7.34 -10.49
CA ASN A 86 -4.92 8.32 -10.14
C ASN A 86 -5.07 8.76 -8.68
N PHE A 87 -4.00 9.29 -8.12
CA PHE A 87 -4.05 9.97 -6.84
C PHE A 87 -4.61 11.36 -7.03
N THR A 88 -5.91 11.53 -6.79
CA THR A 88 -6.67 12.72 -7.14
C THR A 88 -6.95 13.65 -5.97
N GLU A 89 -6.68 13.21 -4.75
CA GLU A 89 -6.99 13.96 -3.53
C GLU A 89 -5.76 14.13 -2.66
N PHE A 90 -5.64 15.30 -2.06
CA PHE A 90 -4.66 15.61 -1.03
C PHE A 90 -5.34 16.34 0.12
N HIS A 91 -5.30 15.77 1.32
CA HIS A 91 -5.86 16.40 2.51
C HIS A 91 -4.84 17.35 3.13
N VAL A 92 -5.19 18.60 3.17
CA VAL A 92 -4.35 19.71 3.63
C VAL A 92 -4.26 19.76 5.14
N ARG A 93 -3.12 20.24 5.60
CA ARG A 93 -2.90 20.64 6.99
C ARG A 93 -3.88 21.76 7.42
N GLU A 94 -4.06 21.95 8.73
CA GLU A 94 -5.01 22.86 9.39
C GLU A 94 -5.08 24.33 8.89
N ASN A 95 -4.13 24.77 8.08
CA ASN A 95 -4.09 26.15 7.57
C ASN A 95 -4.83 26.39 6.24
N GLY A 96 -5.55 25.40 5.73
CA GLY A 96 -6.55 25.58 4.68
C GLY A 96 -6.02 25.91 3.27
N THR A 97 -4.72 25.88 3.03
CA THR A 97 -4.18 26.07 1.69
C THR A 97 -4.08 24.73 0.96
N ASP A 98 -5.01 24.51 0.06
CA ASP A 98 -4.99 23.39 -0.86
C ASP A 98 -3.81 23.56 -1.84
N PRO A 99 -2.87 22.61 -1.93
CA PRO A 99 -1.72 22.71 -2.83
C PRO A 99 -2.07 22.48 -4.32
N GLY A 100 -3.32 22.69 -4.73
CA GLY A 100 -3.71 22.63 -6.13
C GLY A 100 -4.29 21.30 -6.60
N CYS A 101 -4.77 20.47 -5.69
CA CYS A 101 -5.47 19.22 -6.00
C CYS A 101 -6.98 19.41 -6.17
N ASN A 102 -7.44 20.57 -6.59
CA ASN A 102 -8.86 20.95 -6.76
C ASN A 102 -9.56 20.14 -7.85
N GLY A 103 -9.84 18.86 -7.60
CA GLY A 103 -10.56 18.04 -8.57
C GLY A 103 -9.82 17.80 -9.88
N ALA A 104 -8.54 18.16 -9.95
CA ALA A 104 -7.69 17.80 -11.07
C ALA A 104 -7.53 16.27 -11.11
N TYR A 105 -7.51 15.73 -12.31
CA TYR A 105 -7.36 14.30 -12.56
C TYR A 105 -6.09 13.69 -11.93
N ASP A 106 -5.19 14.52 -11.42
CA ASP A 106 -3.94 14.11 -10.80
C ASP A 106 -3.45 15.11 -9.76
N CYS A 107 -3.08 14.60 -8.59
CA CYS A 107 -2.50 15.38 -7.51
C CYS A 107 -1.02 15.06 -7.31
N ALA A 108 -0.15 15.92 -7.80
CA ALA A 108 1.30 15.76 -7.68
C ALA A 108 1.74 15.64 -6.21
N GLN A 109 1.13 16.39 -5.29
CA GLN A 109 1.44 16.34 -3.88
C GLN A 109 1.08 15.00 -3.25
N SER A 110 -0.09 14.45 -3.58
CA SER A 110 -0.50 13.11 -3.10
C SER A 110 0.48 12.03 -3.53
N ARG A 111 0.94 12.07 -4.79
CA ARG A 111 1.97 11.14 -5.29
C ARG A 111 3.31 11.33 -4.61
N TYR A 112 3.70 12.58 -4.39
CA TYR A 112 4.96 12.89 -3.70
C TYR A 112 4.95 12.32 -2.28
N GLU A 113 3.91 12.59 -1.49
CA GLU A 113 3.78 12.07 -0.13
C GLU A 113 3.72 10.53 -0.10
N ALA A 114 2.99 9.92 -1.04
CA ALA A 114 2.96 8.46 -1.16
C ALA A 114 4.35 7.87 -1.37
N ARG A 115 5.16 8.49 -2.25
CA ARG A 115 6.56 8.05 -2.49
C ARG A 115 7.43 8.22 -1.25
N GLN A 116 7.28 9.34 -0.51
CA GLN A 116 8.00 9.54 0.75
C GLN A 116 7.64 8.46 1.78
N HIS A 117 6.36 8.10 1.90
CA HIS A 117 5.95 6.98 2.76
C HIS A 117 6.54 5.65 2.30
N CYS A 118 6.54 5.37 0.99
CA CYS A 118 7.15 4.16 0.45
C CYS A 118 8.65 4.09 0.75
N ASP A 119 9.38 5.20 0.62
CA ASP A 119 10.81 5.27 0.98
C ASP A 119 11.04 5.00 2.46
N ALA A 120 10.23 5.64 3.33
CA ALA A 120 10.32 5.44 4.77
C ALA A 120 10.00 3.99 5.20
N ILE A 121 9.08 3.32 4.50
CA ILE A 121 8.76 1.90 4.73
C ILE A 121 9.92 1.01 4.29
N LYS A 122 10.46 1.22 3.08
CA LYS A 122 11.58 0.43 2.54
C LYS A 122 12.88 0.63 3.30
N ALA A 123 13.04 1.77 3.98
CA ALA A 123 14.17 2.03 4.85
C ALA A 123 14.11 1.26 6.19
N ARG A 124 12.99 0.58 6.50
CA ARG A 124 12.91 -0.28 7.69
C ARG A 124 13.59 -1.60 7.41
N THR A 125 14.46 -2.02 8.33
CA THR A 125 15.22 -3.26 8.18
C THR A 125 14.78 -4.29 9.22
N ASN A 126 14.90 -5.56 8.83
CA ASN A 126 14.73 -6.70 9.72
C ASN A 126 16.04 -7.02 10.48
N ALA A 127 16.06 -8.11 11.24
CA ALA A 127 17.23 -8.54 12.00
C ALA A 127 18.46 -8.89 11.11
N PHE A 128 18.27 -9.08 9.80
CA PHE A 128 19.30 -9.41 8.82
C PHE A 128 19.72 -8.23 7.95
N ASN A 129 19.23 -7.03 8.29
CA ASN A 129 19.47 -5.79 7.54
C ASN A 129 18.85 -5.76 6.12
N ASP A 130 17.86 -6.65 5.86
CA ASP A 130 17.05 -6.60 4.64
C ASP A 130 15.83 -5.71 4.84
N GLU A 131 15.10 -5.38 3.75
CA GLU A 131 13.82 -4.69 3.84
C GLU A 131 12.86 -5.46 4.78
N ALA A 132 12.39 -4.81 5.84
CA ALA A 132 11.49 -5.42 6.82
C ALA A 132 10.05 -5.55 6.31
N VAL A 133 9.68 -4.81 5.27
CA VAL A 133 8.33 -4.75 4.72
C VAL A 133 8.39 -4.88 3.21
N MET A 134 7.69 -5.86 2.67
CA MET A 134 7.50 -6.02 1.22
C MET A 134 6.32 -5.18 0.76
N ILE A 135 6.50 -4.35 -0.26
CA ILE A 135 5.40 -3.57 -0.86
C ILE A 135 5.06 -4.18 -2.23
N PHE A 136 3.85 -4.67 -2.35
CA PHE A 136 3.24 -5.10 -3.60
C PHE A 136 2.30 -4.00 -4.07
N THR A 137 2.32 -3.67 -5.35
CA THR A 137 1.41 -2.67 -5.91
C THR A 137 0.63 -3.23 -7.08
N ILE A 138 -0.67 -2.98 -7.10
CA ILE A 138 -1.60 -3.45 -8.13
C ILE A 138 -2.33 -2.23 -8.67
N GLY A 139 -2.10 -1.93 -9.95
CA GLY A 139 -2.85 -0.91 -10.68
C GLY A 139 -3.92 -1.58 -11.54
N PHE A 140 -5.15 -1.65 -11.06
CA PHE A 140 -6.25 -2.30 -11.77
C PHE A 140 -7.02 -1.30 -12.62
N GLY A 141 -7.09 -1.54 -13.93
CA GLY A 141 -7.84 -0.67 -14.83
C GLY A 141 -7.36 0.78 -14.90
N LEU A 142 -6.10 1.04 -14.55
CA LEU A 142 -5.53 2.39 -14.65
C LEU A 142 -5.70 2.96 -16.07
N GLU A 143 -5.85 4.27 -16.16
CA GLU A 143 -5.84 5.00 -17.43
C GLU A 143 -4.70 4.56 -18.35
N PRO A 144 -4.89 4.58 -19.67
CA PRO A 144 -3.88 4.14 -20.62
C PRO A 144 -2.52 4.85 -20.42
N GLU A 145 -1.43 4.14 -20.71
CA GLU A 145 -0.06 4.67 -20.56
C GLU A 145 0.24 5.92 -21.40
N TRP A 146 -0.51 6.14 -22.50
CA TRP A 146 -0.35 7.33 -23.34
C TRP A 146 -1.04 8.58 -22.78
N THR A 147 -1.83 8.45 -21.70
CA THR A 147 -2.34 9.60 -20.96
C THR A 147 -1.32 10.05 -19.92
N TYR A 148 -1.24 11.35 -19.66
CA TYR A 148 -0.36 11.89 -18.63
C TYR A 148 -0.68 11.25 -17.25
N ASP A 149 -1.95 11.16 -16.93
CA ASP A 149 -2.42 10.66 -15.63
C ASP A 149 -2.15 9.16 -15.47
N GLY A 150 -2.41 8.37 -16.51
CA GLY A 150 -2.10 6.95 -16.50
C GLY A 150 -0.61 6.66 -16.34
N GLN A 151 0.25 7.45 -16.99
CA GLN A 151 1.69 7.35 -16.82
C GLN A 151 2.10 7.67 -15.37
N LYS A 152 1.60 8.76 -14.80
CA LYS A 152 1.96 9.19 -13.43
C LYS A 152 1.48 8.21 -12.36
N ALA A 153 0.30 7.64 -12.51
CA ALA A 153 -0.19 6.57 -11.64
C ALA A 153 0.75 5.36 -11.66
N ARG A 154 1.09 4.85 -12.85
CA ARG A 154 2.01 3.71 -13.03
C ARG A 154 3.40 3.97 -12.46
N GLU A 155 3.98 5.15 -12.74
CA GLU A 155 5.28 5.55 -12.20
C GLU A 155 5.28 5.53 -10.67
N THR A 156 4.21 6.02 -10.03
CA THR A 156 4.08 6.06 -8.57
C THR A 156 3.94 4.66 -7.99
N MET A 157 3.08 3.83 -8.58
CA MET A 157 2.91 2.44 -8.16
C MET A 157 4.21 1.64 -8.31
N LYS A 158 4.87 1.74 -9.46
CA LYS A 158 6.16 1.10 -9.72
C LYS A 158 7.26 1.60 -8.77
N TYR A 159 7.24 2.89 -8.41
CA TYR A 159 8.18 3.47 -7.44
C TYR A 159 8.00 2.83 -6.06
N CYS A 160 6.78 2.73 -5.59
CA CYS A 160 6.44 2.16 -4.28
C CYS A 160 6.76 0.67 -4.17
N ALA A 161 6.57 -0.10 -5.23
CA ALA A 161 6.82 -1.54 -5.21
C ALA A 161 8.25 -1.89 -4.79
N SER A 162 8.37 -2.89 -3.89
CA SER A 162 9.66 -3.52 -3.55
C SER A 162 10.24 -4.27 -4.75
N TYR A 163 11.55 -4.48 -4.76
CA TYR A 163 12.19 -5.34 -5.74
C TYR A 163 11.81 -6.81 -5.52
N ASP A 164 11.68 -7.53 -6.61
CA ASP A 164 11.60 -8.99 -6.57
C ASP A 164 13.00 -9.57 -6.39
N TRP A 165 13.36 -9.89 -5.16
CA TRP A 165 14.67 -10.44 -4.84
C TRP A 165 14.85 -11.90 -5.30
N THR A 166 13.83 -12.54 -5.86
CA THR A 166 13.94 -13.83 -6.54
C THR A 166 14.40 -13.68 -7.98
N ASP A 167 14.26 -12.49 -8.58
CA ASP A 167 14.78 -12.18 -9.90
C ASP A 167 16.31 -12.22 -9.86
N PRO A 168 16.97 -13.04 -10.70
CA PRO A 168 18.42 -13.14 -10.75
C PRO A 168 19.14 -11.90 -11.27
N GLU A 169 18.42 -10.93 -11.83
CA GLU A 169 18.97 -9.67 -12.33
C GLU A 169 19.66 -8.89 -11.19
N THR A 170 20.92 -8.51 -11.40
CA THR A 170 21.71 -7.74 -10.42
C THR A 170 21.66 -6.24 -10.64
N ASP A 171 21.40 -5.81 -11.89
CA ASP A 171 21.21 -4.40 -12.22
C ASP A 171 19.84 -3.93 -11.72
N LEU A 172 19.82 -3.12 -10.67
CA LEU A 172 18.59 -2.62 -10.05
C LEU A 172 17.70 -1.81 -11.01
N THR A 173 18.25 -1.28 -12.09
CA THR A 173 17.45 -0.55 -13.09
C THR A 173 16.61 -1.48 -13.95
N LYS A 174 17.00 -2.74 -14.06
CA LYS A 174 16.33 -3.79 -14.85
C LYS A 174 15.60 -4.80 -13.97
N LYS A 175 15.98 -4.91 -12.68
CA LYS A 175 15.40 -5.85 -11.73
C LYS A 175 13.89 -5.70 -11.64
N LYS A 176 13.19 -6.83 -11.65
CA LYS A 176 11.73 -6.83 -11.50
C LYS A 176 11.31 -6.23 -10.16
N LYS A 177 10.14 -5.64 -10.15
CA LYS A 177 9.47 -5.14 -8.95
C LYS A 177 8.13 -5.82 -8.79
N HIS A 178 7.66 -5.92 -7.57
CA HIS A 178 6.33 -6.42 -7.24
C HIS A 178 5.23 -5.42 -7.63
N PHE A 179 5.27 -5.00 -8.89
CA PHE A 179 4.29 -4.13 -9.53
C PHE A 179 3.49 -4.91 -10.57
N TYR A 180 2.19 -4.94 -10.42
CA TYR A 180 1.26 -5.69 -11.26
C TYR A 180 0.25 -4.75 -11.89
N PHE A 181 -0.14 -5.10 -13.11
CA PHE A 181 -1.09 -4.31 -13.89
C PHE A 181 -2.14 -5.22 -14.54
N PRO A 182 -3.04 -5.81 -13.74
CA PRO A 182 -4.13 -6.63 -14.26
C PRO A 182 -5.17 -5.79 -14.99
N VAL A 183 -5.67 -6.33 -16.10
CA VAL A 183 -6.69 -5.67 -16.95
C VAL A 183 -8.07 -6.26 -16.70
N THR A 184 -8.14 -7.56 -16.46
CA THR A 184 -9.38 -8.28 -16.22
C THR A 184 -9.50 -8.76 -14.77
N LYS A 185 -10.72 -9.13 -14.37
CA LYS A 185 -10.95 -9.75 -13.05
C LYS A 185 -10.11 -11.03 -12.89
N GLN A 186 -10.00 -11.84 -13.93
CA GLN A 186 -9.21 -13.07 -13.89
C GLN A 186 -7.71 -12.77 -13.70
N ASP A 187 -7.18 -11.73 -14.35
CA ASP A 187 -5.79 -11.30 -14.17
C ASP A 187 -5.56 -10.81 -12.73
N LEU A 188 -6.56 -10.14 -12.14
CA LEU A 188 -6.50 -9.67 -10.74
C LEU A 188 -6.44 -10.85 -9.77
N GLU A 189 -7.27 -11.86 -9.95
CA GLU A 189 -7.25 -13.10 -9.16
C GLU A 189 -5.88 -13.79 -9.28
N THR A 190 -5.36 -13.94 -10.50
CA THR A 190 -4.01 -14.49 -10.75
C THR A 190 -2.93 -13.68 -10.06
N THR A 191 -3.04 -12.35 -10.05
CA THR A 191 -2.11 -11.44 -9.38
C THR A 191 -2.11 -11.67 -7.87
N PHE A 192 -3.26 -11.81 -7.24
CA PHE A 192 -3.33 -12.11 -5.80
C PHE A 192 -2.72 -13.47 -5.45
N HIS A 193 -2.89 -14.49 -6.29
CA HIS A 193 -2.21 -15.77 -6.11
C HIS A 193 -0.69 -15.62 -6.20
N ALA A 194 -0.18 -14.90 -7.20
CA ALA A 194 1.26 -14.65 -7.35
C ALA A 194 1.85 -13.88 -6.13
N ILE A 195 1.12 -12.94 -5.58
CA ILE A 195 1.52 -12.23 -4.35
C ILE A 195 1.55 -13.22 -3.17
N GLY A 196 0.54 -14.05 -3.03
CA GLY A 196 0.49 -15.09 -1.98
C GLY A 196 1.68 -16.04 -2.06
N ASP A 197 2.05 -16.48 -3.26
CA ASP A 197 3.20 -17.33 -3.50
C ASP A 197 4.52 -16.61 -3.14
N ALA A 198 4.69 -15.35 -3.55
CA ALA A 198 5.88 -14.56 -3.26
C ALA A 198 6.07 -14.35 -1.73
N VAL A 199 5.00 -14.06 -1.01
CA VAL A 199 5.02 -13.97 0.46
C VAL A 199 5.34 -15.33 1.08
N GLY A 200 4.72 -16.41 0.57
CA GLY A 200 4.98 -17.78 1.02
C GLY A 200 6.44 -18.22 0.80
N GLU A 201 7.06 -17.84 -0.30
CA GLU A 201 8.48 -18.09 -0.56
C GLU A 201 9.38 -17.30 0.41
N ALA A 202 9.05 -16.04 0.71
CA ALA A 202 9.79 -15.23 1.67
C ALA A 202 9.78 -15.86 3.08
N VAL A 203 8.68 -16.52 3.46
CA VAL A 203 8.60 -17.28 4.72
C VAL A 203 9.49 -18.53 4.72
N ARG A 204 9.61 -19.21 3.58
CA ARG A 204 10.34 -20.48 3.46
C ARG A 204 11.84 -20.32 3.27
N LYS A 205 12.31 -19.16 2.82
CA LYS A 205 13.76 -18.94 2.64
C LYS A 205 14.44 -19.04 4.01
N PRO A 206 15.41 -19.95 4.18
CA PRO A 206 16.19 -19.99 5.42
C PRO A 206 16.93 -18.65 5.53
N ARG A 207 16.61 -17.90 6.57
CA ARG A 207 17.33 -16.68 6.92
C ARG A 207 18.61 -17.11 7.61
N PHE A 208 19.67 -17.28 6.82
CA PHE A 208 20.98 -17.63 7.36
C PHE A 208 21.51 -16.42 8.14
N THR A 209 21.75 -16.62 9.43
CA THR A 209 22.58 -15.71 10.24
C THR A 209 24.00 -15.78 9.70
N HIS A 210 24.52 -14.71 9.16
CA HIS A 210 25.94 -14.53 8.89
C HIS A 210 26.67 -14.05 10.13
#